data_f151a4b763930892b2a86435812a3daa
#
_entry.id   f151a4b763930892b2a86435812a3daa
#
_cell.length_a   1.000
_cell.length_b   1.000
_cell.length_c   1.000
_cell.angle_alpha   90.00
_cell.angle_beta   90.00
_cell.angle_gamma   90.00
#
_symmetry.space_group_name_H-M   'P 1'
#
loop_
_entity.id
_entity.type
_entity.pdbx_description
1 polymer ?
#
loop_
_entity_poly.entity_id
_entity_poly.type
_entity_poly.pdbx_seq_one_letter_code
_entity_poly.pdbx_strand_id
1 'polypeptide(L)'
;MSFSTFLNAKKKEVELPDFEGALIADTHAHLDMLEDPARALARSGLAHLGLVVTVASVHENARTICDSLEGWRQSARAMLDAAGFVDIEVPEVRVIVGGHPQDASKMTDEGRALIREVARNKRVVGIGETGLDYFYETSPRAVQKAQFAEELALADELDIVACLHIRDAHDDALEVLRSTGMPRAGAILHCYNMGPETLAPFLELGCMVSFAGPLTFRKAHDVREAAALVPHERLLTETDCPFMAPEPCRGQTNEPAYTAFTAGMLAEATGLSLRECAEVTYSNARKLFGCDK
;
A
#
# COMPACT_ATOMS: atom_id res chain seq x y z
N MET A 1 12.92 -25.18 -4.86
CA MET A 1 11.98 -24.73 -5.91
C MET A 1 12.52 -23.43 -6.48
N SER A 2 12.29 -23.18 -7.77
CA SER A 2 12.67 -21.89 -8.38
C SER A 2 11.95 -20.74 -7.67
N PHE A 3 12.62 -19.62 -7.45
CA PHE A 3 11.98 -18.42 -6.88
C PHE A 3 10.94 -17.81 -7.84
N SER A 4 10.98 -18.18 -9.11
CA SER A 4 10.03 -17.74 -10.16
C SER A 4 8.69 -18.50 -10.14
N THR A 5 8.54 -19.51 -9.30
CA THR A 5 7.29 -20.26 -9.19
C THR A 5 6.40 -19.70 -8.09
N PHE A 6 5.15 -19.40 -8.43
CA PHE A 6 4.14 -18.97 -7.47
C PHE A 6 3.33 -20.17 -7.00
N LEU A 7 3.13 -20.30 -5.69
CA LEU A 7 2.47 -21.47 -5.10
C LEU A 7 1.33 -21.01 -4.19
N ASN A 8 0.25 -21.77 -4.16
CA ASN A 8 -0.79 -21.58 -3.14
C ASN A 8 -0.44 -22.28 -1.80
N ALA A 9 -1.29 -22.10 -0.79
CA ALA A 9 -1.11 -22.71 0.53
C ALA A 9 -1.02 -24.26 0.52
N LYS A 10 -1.50 -24.91 -0.54
CA LYS A 10 -1.39 -26.37 -0.75
C LYS A 10 -0.14 -26.75 -1.55
N LYS A 11 0.79 -25.82 -1.75
CA LYS A 11 2.03 -25.97 -2.56
C LYS A 11 1.78 -26.37 -4.01
N LYS A 12 0.61 -26.02 -4.55
CA LYS A 12 0.30 -26.16 -5.98
C LYS A 12 0.67 -24.87 -6.68
N GLU A 13 1.22 -25.01 -7.88
CA GLU A 13 1.53 -23.89 -8.75
C GLU A 13 0.27 -23.11 -9.10
N VAL A 14 0.38 -21.79 -9.11
CA VAL A 14 -0.67 -20.86 -9.52
C VAL A 14 -0.10 -19.91 -10.56
N GLU A 15 -0.90 -19.64 -11.56
CA GLU A 15 -0.57 -18.69 -12.60
C GLU A 15 -1.01 -17.28 -12.16
N LEU A 16 -0.17 -16.30 -12.47
CA LEU A 16 -0.53 -14.91 -12.28
C LEU A 16 -1.47 -14.47 -13.41
N PRO A 17 -2.40 -13.52 -13.15
CA PRO A 17 -3.16 -12.89 -14.21
C PRO A 17 -2.26 -12.28 -15.29
N ASP A 18 -2.61 -12.43 -16.56
CA ASP A 18 -1.88 -11.84 -17.68
C ASP A 18 -2.42 -10.44 -17.98
N PHE A 19 -1.64 -9.43 -17.67
CA PHE A 19 -1.95 -8.02 -17.93
C PHE A 19 -1.47 -7.55 -19.31
N GLU A 20 -1.13 -8.46 -20.23
CA GLU A 20 -0.66 -8.15 -21.58
C GLU A 20 0.54 -7.18 -21.59
N GLY A 21 1.44 -7.34 -20.63
CA GLY A 21 2.65 -6.52 -20.47
C GLY A 21 2.42 -5.17 -19.79
N ALA A 22 1.18 -4.81 -19.39
CA ALA A 22 0.94 -3.64 -18.58
C ALA A 22 1.52 -3.81 -17.16
N LEU A 23 2.05 -2.71 -16.61
CA LEU A 23 2.61 -2.70 -15.25
C LEU A 23 1.51 -2.48 -14.21
N ILE A 24 1.73 -3.04 -13.02
CA ILE A 24 0.90 -2.80 -11.83
C ILE A 24 1.74 -2.18 -10.70
N ALA A 25 1.07 -1.67 -9.67
CA ALA A 25 1.71 -1.09 -8.50
C ALA A 25 1.20 -1.73 -7.20
N ASP A 26 2.11 -1.96 -6.26
CA ASP A 26 1.78 -2.21 -4.86
C ASP A 26 1.96 -0.91 -4.08
N THR A 27 0.86 -0.27 -3.71
CA THR A 27 0.90 1.04 -3.06
C THR A 27 1.10 0.99 -1.55
N HIS A 28 1.16 -0.22 -0.96
CA HIS A 28 1.36 -0.40 0.48
C HIS A 28 1.91 -1.80 0.81
N ALA A 29 3.16 -1.87 1.21
CA ALA A 29 3.89 -3.09 1.58
C ALA A 29 4.83 -2.85 2.75
N HIS A 30 5.04 -3.83 3.63
CA HIS A 30 6.07 -3.78 4.67
C HIS A 30 7.25 -4.68 4.27
N LEU A 31 8.10 -4.18 3.36
CA LEU A 31 9.21 -4.95 2.82
C LEU A 31 10.22 -5.41 3.88
N ASP A 32 10.44 -4.59 4.90
CA ASP A 32 11.35 -4.88 6.02
C ASP A 32 10.87 -6.01 6.95
N MET A 33 9.55 -6.27 6.95
CA MET A 33 8.95 -7.39 7.69
C MET A 33 9.07 -8.73 6.94
N LEU A 34 9.50 -8.72 5.68
CA LEU A 34 9.72 -9.94 4.90
C LEU A 34 11.08 -10.56 5.24
N GLU A 35 11.16 -11.88 5.22
CA GLU A 35 12.41 -12.62 5.45
C GLU A 35 13.51 -12.24 4.45
N ASP A 36 13.12 -12.00 3.18
CA ASP A 36 14.03 -11.63 2.09
C ASP A 36 13.37 -10.58 1.19
N PRO A 37 13.53 -9.27 1.51
CA PRO A 37 13.00 -8.18 0.69
C PRO A 37 13.51 -8.18 -0.76
N ALA A 38 14.78 -8.55 -0.97
CA ALA A 38 15.36 -8.59 -2.30
C ALA A 38 14.71 -9.66 -3.18
N ARG A 39 14.47 -10.84 -2.62
CA ARG A 39 13.73 -11.91 -3.29
C ARG A 39 12.29 -11.48 -3.59
N ALA A 40 11.63 -10.81 -2.65
CA ALA A 40 10.28 -10.30 -2.87
C ALA A 40 10.24 -9.30 -4.04
N LEU A 41 11.23 -8.39 -4.13
CA LEU A 41 11.35 -7.45 -5.25
C LEU A 41 11.67 -8.15 -6.59
N ALA A 42 12.52 -9.17 -6.60
CA ALA A 42 12.77 -9.94 -7.81
C ALA A 42 11.48 -10.64 -8.31
N ARG A 43 10.70 -11.20 -7.39
CA ARG A 43 9.40 -11.82 -7.70
C ARG A 43 8.36 -10.79 -8.15
N SER A 44 8.42 -9.57 -7.59
CA SER A 44 7.58 -8.46 -8.02
C SER A 44 7.81 -8.11 -9.50
N GLY A 45 9.06 -8.08 -9.94
CA GLY A 45 9.38 -7.91 -11.36
C GLY A 45 8.76 -8.99 -12.25
N LEU A 46 8.84 -10.26 -11.81
CA LEU A 46 8.20 -11.39 -12.53
C LEU A 46 6.66 -11.29 -12.57
N ALA A 47 6.08 -10.57 -11.62
CA ALA A 47 4.63 -10.29 -11.56
C ALA A 47 4.24 -8.96 -12.22
N HIS A 48 5.11 -8.35 -13.02
CA HIS A 48 4.90 -7.09 -13.74
C HIS A 48 4.67 -5.88 -12.83
N LEU A 49 5.19 -5.87 -11.58
CA LEU A 49 5.17 -4.66 -10.76
C LEU A 49 6.23 -3.67 -11.27
N GLY A 50 5.80 -2.44 -11.56
CA GLY A 50 6.70 -1.33 -11.88
C GLY A 50 6.99 -0.42 -10.67
N LEU A 51 6.14 -0.49 -9.62
CA LEU A 51 6.26 0.32 -8.42
C LEU A 51 5.86 -0.50 -7.18
N VAL A 52 6.64 -0.38 -6.11
CA VAL A 52 6.30 -0.84 -4.76
C VAL A 52 6.51 0.31 -3.79
N VAL A 53 5.51 0.61 -2.97
CA VAL A 53 5.63 1.60 -1.91
C VAL A 53 5.72 0.86 -0.58
N THR A 54 6.88 1.00 0.10
CA THR A 54 7.09 0.38 1.41
C THR A 54 6.80 1.36 2.53
N VAL A 55 6.28 0.86 3.63
CA VAL A 55 5.95 1.64 4.81
C VAL A 55 7.10 1.57 5.83
N ALA A 56 7.36 2.69 6.48
CA ALA A 56 8.37 2.81 7.51
C ALA A 56 7.76 3.40 8.79
N SER A 57 7.86 2.67 9.89
CA SER A 57 7.42 3.14 11.20
C SER A 57 8.52 3.95 11.89
N VAL A 58 8.11 5.09 12.49
CA VAL A 58 9.01 5.91 13.32
C VAL A 58 9.57 5.15 14.52
N HIS A 59 8.84 4.14 14.99
CA HIS A 59 9.23 3.32 16.14
C HIS A 59 10.15 2.15 15.80
N GLU A 60 10.36 1.86 14.51
CA GLU A 60 11.07 0.67 14.05
C GLU A 60 12.25 1.02 13.12
N ASN A 61 11.96 1.39 11.88
CA ASN A 61 12.93 1.38 10.78
C ASN A 61 13.06 2.72 10.01
N ALA A 62 12.33 3.75 10.38
CA ALA A 62 12.29 5.01 9.61
C ALA A 62 13.70 5.60 9.35
N ARG A 63 14.66 5.43 10.25
CA ARG A 63 16.03 5.93 10.07
C ARG A 63 16.81 5.23 8.97
N THR A 64 16.54 3.94 8.72
CA THR A 64 17.38 3.07 7.89
C THR A 64 16.73 2.61 6.60
N ILE A 65 15.40 2.74 6.50
CA ILE A 65 14.66 2.18 5.38
C ILE A 65 15.15 2.71 4.03
N CYS A 66 15.32 4.02 3.90
CA CYS A 66 15.76 4.64 2.65
C CYS A 66 17.13 4.15 2.16
N ASP A 67 18.02 3.84 3.11
CA ASP A 67 19.38 3.35 2.81
C ASP A 67 19.36 1.90 2.36
N SER A 68 18.39 1.11 2.84
CA SER A 68 18.27 -0.32 2.52
C SER A 68 17.76 -0.57 1.09
N LEU A 69 16.96 0.35 0.54
CA LEU A 69 16.23 0.14 -0.72
C LEU A 69 17.15 -0.20 -1.89
N GLU A 70 18.25 0.53 -2.03
CA GLU A 70 19.17 0.32 -3.15
C GLU A 70 19.85 -1.04 -3.09
N GLY A 71 20.27 -1.47 -1.88
CA GLY A 71 20.85 -2.81 -1.66
C GLY A 71 19.87 -3.93 -1.98
N TRP A 72 18.60 -3.78 -1.58
CA TRP A 72 17.56 -4.75 -1.93
C TRP A 72 17.33 -4.84 -3.44
N ARG A 73 17.25 -3.70 -4.12
CA ARG A 73 17.05 -3.67 -5.60
C ARG A 73 18.23 -4.26 -6.35
N GLN A 74 19.48 -3.96 -5.95
CA GLN A 74 20.69 -4.54 -6.55
C GLN A 74 20.74 -6.06 -6.34
N SER A 75 20.42 -6.53 -5.15
CA SER A 75 20.34 -7.97 -4.86
C SER A 75 19.23 -8.66 -5.66
N ALA A 76 18.06 -8.02 -5.79
CA ALA A 76 16.97 -8.52 -6.62
C ALA A 76 17.38 -8.63 -8.10
N ARG A 77 18.08 -7.61 -8.65
CA ARG A 77 18.61 -7.64 -10.01
C ARG A 77 19.56 -8.81 -10.20
N ALA A 78 20.52 -8.98 -9.28
CA ALA A 78 21.46 -10.09 -9.34
C ALA A 78 20.78 -11.46 -9.30
N MET A 79 19.70 -11.62 -8.53
CA MET A 79 18.90 -12.86 -8.49
C MET A 79 18.21 -13.13 -9.84
N LEU A 80 17.64 -12.11 -10.48
CA LEU A 80 17.00 -12.23 -11.79
C LEU A 80 18.03 -12.59 -12.86
N ASP A 81 19.18 -11.92 -12.89
CA ASP A 81 20.27 -12.18 -13.84
C ASP A 81 20.79 -13.61 -13.70
N ALA A 82 21.05 -14.06 -12.47
CA ALA A 82 21.54 -15.42 -12.20
C ALA A 82 20.53 -16.52 -12.62
N ALA A 83 19.22 -16.18 -12.64
CA ALA A 83 18.17 -17.08 -13.08
C ALA A 83 17.84 -16.95 -14.58
N GLY A 84 18.51 -16.05 -15.33
CA GLY A 84 18.33 -15.85 -16.76
C GLY A 84 17.19 -14.89 -17.14
N PHE A 85 16.60 -14.16 -16.17
CA PHE A 85 15.54 -13.17 -16.39
C PHE A 85 16.12 -11.77 -16.67
N VAL A 86 16.92 -11.63 -17.71
CA VAL A 86 17.68 -10.41 -18.01
C VAL A 86 16.78 -9.22 -18.44
N ASP A 87 15.64 -9.51 -19.03
CA ASP A 87 14.68 -8.50 -19.53
C ASP A 87 13.63 -8.09 -18.49
N ILE A 88 13.64 -8.72 -17.31
CA ILE A 88 12.69 -8.39 -16.24
C ILE A 88 13.26 -7.24 -15.40
N GLU A 89 12.52 -6.14 -15.29
CA GLU A 89 12.91 -5.01 -14.47
C GLU A 89 12.56 -5.23 -12.98
N VAL A 90 13.43 -4.77 -12.09
CA VAL A 90 13.12 -4.68 -10.65
C VAL A 90 12.30 -3.42 -10.42
N PRO A 91 11.16 -3.49 -9.72
CA PRO A 91 10.29 -2.33 -9.53
C PRO A 91 11.02 -1.16 -8.86
N GLU A 92 10.57 0.03 -9.16
CA GLU A 92 10.90 1.22 -8.37
C GLU A 92 10.36 1.05 -6.95
N VAL A 93 11.14 1.49 -5.93
CA VAL A 93 10.69 1.44 -4.54
C VAL A 93 10.64 2.84 -3.95
N ARG A 94 9.49 3.18 -3.38
CA ARG A 94 9.23 4.43 -2.66
C ARG A 94 8.85 4.14 -1.21
N VAL A 95 8.79 5.17 -0.38
CA VAL A 95 8.57 5.04 1.08
C VAL A 95 7.41 5.94 1.51
N ILE A 96 6.58 5.42 2.39
CA ILE A 96 5.67 6.17 3.26
C ILE A 96 6.26 6.10 4.67
N VAL A 97 6.27 7.21 5.43
CA VAL A 97 6.82 7.24 6.79
C VAL A 97 5.85 7.93 7.76
N GLY A 98 5.62 7.31 8.91
CA GLY A 98 4.72 7.87 9.92
C GLY A 98 4.70 7.10 11.23
N GLY A 99 3.68 7.38 12.03
CA GLY A 99 3.40 6.71 13.29
C GLY A 99 2.06 5.99 13.26
N HIS A 100 2.09 4.67 13.27
CA HIS A 100 0.87 3.86 13.27
C HIS A 100 -0.04 4.21 14.47
N PRO A 101 -1.37 4.30 14.31
CA PRO A 101 -2.29 4.70 15.39
C PRO A 101 -2.22 3.80 16.64
N GLN A 102 -1.87 2.55 16.49
CA GLN A 102 -1.68 1.63 17.64
C GLN A 102 -0.52 2.08 18.55
N ASP A 103 0.47 2.77 18.01
CA ASP A 103 1.66 3.26 18.71
C ASP A 103 1.59 4.76 19.06
N ALA A 104 0.44 5.40 18.86
CA ALA A 104 0.27 6.84 19.08
C ALA A 104 0.69 7.28 20.50
N SER A 105 0.46 6.45 21.53
CA SER A 105 0.91 6.72 22.90
C SER A 105 2.43 6.67 23.09
N LYS A 106 3.19 6.11 22.15
CA LYS A 106 4.65 6.04 22.17
C LYS A 106 5.29 7.22 21.43
N MET A 107 4.49 8.04 20.74
CA MET A 107 4.99 9.16 19.96
C MET A 107 5.63 10.21 20.88
N THR A 108 6.88 10.56 20.60
CA THR A 108 7.65 11.60 21.29
C THR A 108 7.94 12.77 20.36
N ASP A 109 8.44 13.89 20.91
CA ASP A 109 8.86 15.02 20.09
C ASP A 109 10.03 14.65 19.15
N GLU A 110 10.93 13.77 19.61
CA GLU A 110 12.01 13.23 18.79
C GLU A 110 11.45 12.34 17.65
N GLY A 111 10.40 11.58 17.92
CA GLY A 111 9.70 10.78 16.90
C GLY A 111 9.07 11.67 15.82
N ARG A 112 8.38 12.73 16.23
CA ARG A 112 7.81 13.73 15.30
C ARG A 112 8.89 14.43 14.47
N ALA A 113 10.02 14.78 15.11
CA ALA A 113 11.15 15.39 14.41
C ALA A 113 11.77 14.40 13.41
N LEU A 114 11.86 13.11 13.76
CA LEU A 114 12.37 12.07 12.87
C LEU A 114 11.48 11.86 11.66
N ILE A 115 10.15 11.78 11.82
CA ILE A 115 9.23 11.68 10.67
C ILE A 115 9.46 12.87 9.72
N ARG A 116 9.52 14.08 10.26
CA ARG A 116 9.75 15.32 9.49
C ARG A 116 11.12 15.34 8.80
N GLU A 117 12.15 14.78 9.41
CA GLU A 117 13.49 14.64 8.84
C GLU A 117 13.48 13.66 7.66
N VAL A 118 12.99 12.44 7.91
CA VAL A 118 12.96 11.36 6.92
C VAL A 118 12.06 11.70 5.74
N ALA A 119 10.93 12.35 5.99
CA ALA A 119 9.98 12.77 4.96
C ALA A 119 10.56 13.76 3.92
N ARG A 120 11.71 14.39 4.22
CA ARG A 120 12.44 15.23 3.24
C ARG A 120 13.30 14.43 2.26
N ASN A 121 13.48 13.13 2.52
CA ASN A 121 14.16 12.27 1.55
C ASN A 121 13.30 12.11 0.30
N LYS A 122 13.89 12.34 -0.87
CA LYS A 122 13.19 12.26 -2.16
C LYS A 122 12.57 10.89 -2.49
N ARG A 123 12.94 9.84 -1.75
CA ARG A 123 12.32 8.52 -1.85
C ARG A 123 11.00 8.43 -1.07
N VAL A 124 10.77 9.34 -0.13
CA VAL A 124 9.54 9.41 0.65
C VAL A 124 8.48 10.17 -0.15
N VAL A 125 7.33 9.54 -0.31
CA VAL A 125 6.22 10.02 -1.14
C VAL A 125 4.92 10.21 -0.35
N GLY A 126 4.93 9.87 0.94
CA GLY A 126 3.74 10.03 1.80
C GLY A 126 4.05 10.00 3.28
N ILE A 127 3.11 10.54 4.06
CA ILE A 127 3.03 10.41 5.52
C ILE A 127 2.07 9.29 5.86
N GLY A 128 2.49 8.37 6.69
CA GLY A 128 1.69 7.21 7.13
C GLY A 128 2.58 6.02 7.55
N GLU A 129 1.97 4.97 8.04
CA GLU A 129 0.52 4.86 8.24
C GLU A 129 0.07 5.79 9.36
N THR A 130 -0.96 6.56 9.09
CA THR A 130 -1.58 7.46 10.07
C THR A 130 -3.09 7.22 10.11
N GLY A 131 -3.76 7.58 11.17
CA GLY A 131 -5.20 7.41 11.25
C GLY A 131 -5.67 6.88 12.59
N LEU A 132 -6.65 5.96 12.56
CA LEU A 132 -7.36 5.49 13.75
C LEU A 132 -7.55 3.96 13.72
N ASP A 133 -7.20 3.29 14.82
CA ASP A 133 -7.48 1.86 15.03
C ASP A 133 -8.21 1.67 16.38
N TYR A 134 -9.51 1.40 16.29
CA TYR A 134 -10.35 1.13 17.47
C TYR A 134 -10.58 -0.36 17.69
N PHE A 135 -10.03 -1.21 16.83
CA PHE A 135 -10.10 -2.65 17.02
C PHE A 135 -9.14 -3.13 18.12
N TYR A 136 -7.90 -2.65 18.09
CA TYR A 136 -6.89 -3.06 19.09
C TYR A 136 -6.87 -2.11 20.30
N GLU A 137 -7.20 -0.85 20.13
CA GLU A 137 -7.23 0.21 21.16
C GLU A 137 -5.99 0.25 22.06
N THR A 138 -4.80 -0.01 21.51
CA THR A 138 -3.52 0.01 22.24
C THR A 138 -3.10 1.42 22.65
N SER A 139 -3.66 2.44 21.99
CA SER A 139 -3.51 3.86 22.33
C SER A 139 -4.89 4.51 22.50
N PRO A 140 -5.07 5.46 23.46
CA PRO A 140 -6.35 6.14 23.66
C PRO A 140 -6.81 6.86 22.40
N ARG A 141 -8.11 6.83 22.09
CA ARG A 141 -8.71 7.43 20.89
C ARG A 141 -8.36 8.90 20.72
N ALA A 142 -8.37 9.69 21.81
CA ALA A 142 -7.99 11.10 21.77
C ALA A 142 -6.53 11.32 21.35
N VAL A 143 -5.63 10.43 21.76
CA VAL A 143 -4.22 10.48 21.36
C VAL A 143 -4.05 10.11 19.90
N GLN A 144 -4.75 9.06 19.42
CA GLN A 144 -4.77 8.70 18.01
C GLN A 144 -5.30 9.85 17.14
N LYS A 145 -6.43 10.48 17.52
CA LYS A 145 -6.99 11.62 16.78
C LYS A 145 -6.01 12.80 16.70
N ALA A 146 -5.34 13.12 17.80
CA ALA A 146 -4.36 14.20 17.83
C ALA A 146 -3.18 13.92 16.91
N GLN A 147 -2.58 12.73 16.97
CA GLN A 147 -1.50 12.33 16.07
C GLN A 147 -1.95 12.34 14.61
N PHE A 148 -3.14 11.80 14.32
CA PHE A 148 -3.69 11.80 12.97
C PHE A 148 -3.79 13.22 12.40
N ALA A 149 -4.33 14.17 13.16
CA ALA A 149 -4.42 15.56 12.75
C ALA A 149 -3.03 16.21 12.52
N GLU A 150 -2.04 15.91 13.39
CA GLU A 150 -0.66 16.38 13.24
C GLU A 150 -0.01 15.84 11.97
N GLU A 151 -0.19 14.56 11.65
CA GLU A 151 0.42 13.92 10.50
C GLU A 151 -0.28 14.32 9.18
N LEU A 152 -1.59 14.57 9.18
CA LEU A 152 -2.30 15.19 8.05
C LEU A 152 -1.75 16.60 7.74
N ALA A 153 -1.55 17.41 8.78
CA ALA A 153 -0.99 18.74 8.63
C ALA A 153 0.46 18.70 8.10
N LEU A 154 1.24 17.70 8.52
CA LEU A 154 2.60 17.49 8.01
C LEU A 154 2.59 17.07 6.54
N ALA A 155 1.69 16.18 6.14
CA ALA A 155 1.52 15.77 4.75
C ALA A 155 1.18 16.98 3.85
N ASP A 156 0.28 17.85 4.30
CA ASP A 156 -0.06 19.09 3.58
C ASP A 156 1.13 20.07 3.53
N GLU A 157 1.86 20.26 4.64
CA GLU A 157 3.06 21.12 4.67
C GLU A 157 4.11 20.68 3.66
N LEU A 158 4.34 19.37 3.54
CA LEU A 158 5.36 18.78 2.67
C LEU A 158 4.87 18.55 1.24
N ASP A 159 3.58 18.78 0.95
CA ASP A 159 2.93 18.51 -0.33
C ASP A 159 3.11 17.06 -0.81
N ILE A 160 2.93 16.12 0.11
CA ILE A 160 2.96 14.67 -0.13
C ILE A 160 1.69 14.00 0.42
N VAL A 161 1.43 12.78 -0.03
CA VAL A 161 0.18 12.04 0.26
C VAL A 161 0.07 11.66 1.72
N ALA A 162 -1.16 11.59 2.28
CA ALA A 162 -1.43 10.91 3.54
C ALA A 162 -1.93 9.47 3.28
N CYS A 163 -1.31 8.47 3.90
CA CYS A 163 -1.77 7.07 3.84
C CYS A 163 -2.54 6.73 5.12
N LEU A 164 -3.84 6.50 4.97
CA LEU A 164 -4.79 6.43 6.07
C LEU A 164 -5.07 4.98 6.47
N HIS A 165 -4.70 4.62 7.70
CA HIS A 165 -5.13 3.42 8.39
C HIS A 165 -6.42 3.70 9.17
N ILE A 166 -7.55 3.11 8.78
CA ILE A 166 -8.83 3.31 9.47
C ILE A 166 -9.48 1.96 9.76
N ARG A 167 -9.56 1.62 11.04
CA ARG A 167 -10.15 0.36 11.48
C ARG A 167 -11.14 0.59 12.62
N ASP A 168 -12.40 0.23 12.37
CA ASP A 168 -13.54 0.43 13.30
C ASP A 168 -13.70 1.87 13.81
N ALA A 169 -13.26 2.88 13.01
CA ALA A 169 -13.13 4.27 13.40
C ALA A 169 -13.55 5.27 12.30
N HIS A 170 -14.36 4.85 11.32
CA HIS A 170 -14.61 5.62 10.10
C HIS A 170 -15.27 7.00 10.37
N ASP A 171 -16.25 7.07 11.29
CA ASP A 171 -16.94 8.32 11.62
C ASP A 171 -15.97 9.34 12.23
N ASP A 172 -15.15 8.90 13.20
CA ASP A 172 -14.15 9.72 13.84
C ASP A 172 -13.03 10.15 12.87
N ALA A 173 -12.67 9.27 11.96
CA ALA A 173 -11.70 9.61 10.91
C ALA A 173 -12.23 10.68 9.96
N LEU A 174 -13.49 10.60 9.55
CA LEU A 174 -14.17 11.64 8.76
C LEU A 174 -14.24 12.98 9.52
N GLU A 175 -14.49 12.95 10.83
CA GLU A 175 -14.47 14.16 11.67
C GLU A 175 -13.07 14.82 11.65
N VAL A 176 -12.00 14.05 11.84
CA VAL A 176 -10.63 14.55 11.81
C VAL A 176 -10.28 15.11 10.42
N LEU A 177 -10.58 14.38 9.34
CA LEU A 177 -10.34 14.82 7.96
C LEU A 177 -11.06 16.13 7.63
N ARG A 178 -12.30 16.28 8.07
CA ARG A 178 -13.10 17.50 7.85
C ARG A 178 -12.60 18.69 8.67
N SER A 179 -12.16 18.45 9.90
CA SER A 179 -11.68 19.51 10.79
C SER A 179 -10.25 19.96 10.50
N THR A 180 -9.37 19.04 10.13
CA THR A 180 -7.96 19.34 9.79
C THR A 180 -7.82 19.79 8.33
N GLY A 181 -8.66 19.27 7.44
CA GLY A 181 -8.56 19.42 5.98
C GLY A 181 -7.79 18.27 5.33
N MET A 182 -8.09 18.06 4.04
CA MET A 182 -7.38 17.10 3.22
C MET A 182 -6.03 17.69 2.78
N PRO A 183 -4.92 16.92 2.84
CA PRO A 183 -3.66 17.36 2.26
C PRO A 183 -3.80 17.67 0.76
N ARG A 184 -3.12 18.69 0.25
CA ARG A 184 -3.19 19.10 -1.17
C ARG A 184 -2.77 18.01 -2.13
N ALA A 185 -1.81 17.19 -1.75
CA ALA A 185 -1.39 16.01 -2.53
C ALA A 185 -2.41 14.86 -2.48
N GLY A 186 -3.42 14.93 -1.60
CA GLY A 186 -4.45 13.92 -1.44
C GLY A 186 -4.20 12.94 -0.31
N ALA A 187 -5.13 11.98 -0.15
CA ALA A 187 -5.01 10.91 0.82
C ALA A 187 -5.44 9.57 0.22
N ILE A 188 -4.86 8.49 0.72
CA ILE A 188 -5.19 7.12 0.36
C ILE A 188 -5.94 6.49 1.52
N LEU A 189 -7.14 6.02 1.27
CA LEU A 189 -7.82 5.10 2.17
C LEU A 189 -7.26 3.71 1.88
N HIS A 190 -6.23 3.32 2.66
CA HIS A 190 -5.50 2.09 2.43
C HIS A 190 -6.27 0.86 2.93
N CYS A 191 -6.03 -0.27 2.30
CA CYS A 191 -6.58 -1.58 2.65
C CYS A 191 -8.10 -1.57 2.87
N TYR A 192 -8.85 -0.87 1.98
CA TYR A 192 -10.28 -0.72 2.14
C TYR A 192 -11.00 -2.07 2.10
N ASN A 193 -11.78 -2.36 3.15
CA ASN A 193 -12.42 -3.66 3.35
C ASN A 193 -13.86 -3.57 3.86
N MET A 194 -14.51 -2.42 3.66
CA MET A 194 -15.90 -2.15 4.05
C MET A 194 -16.83 -2.07 2.84
N GLY A 195 -18.11 -1.89 3.10
CA GLY A 195 -19.14 -1.74 2.06
C GLY A 195 -19.27 -0.32 1.51
N PRO A 196 -20.17 -0.14 0.51
CA PRO A 196 -20.38 1.13 -0.20
C PRO A 196 -20.77 2.32 0.71
N GLU A 197 -21.59 2.06 1.70
CA GLU A 197 -22.11 3.13 2.59
C GLU A 197 -20.99 3.81 3.38
N THR A 198 -20.03 3.03 3.86
CA THR A 198 -18.85 3.54 4.57
C THR A 198 -17.89 4.26 3.62
N LEU A 199 -17.82 3.85 2.35
CA LEU A 199 -16.92 4.43 1.36
C LEU A 199 -17.35 5.83 0.89
N ALA A 200 -18.65 6.04 0.68
CA ALA A 200 -19.17 7.23 0.01
C ALA A 200 -18.66 8.56 0.59
N PRO A 201 -18.64 8.78 1.92
CA PRO A 201 -18.14 10.03 2.50
C PRO A 201 -16.65 10.29 2.23
N PHE A 202 -15.82 9.25 2.12
CA PHE A 202 -14.38 9.38 1.79
C PHE A 202 -14.18 9.73 0.31
N LEU A 203 -15.00 9.19 -0.57
CA LEU A 203 -15.00 9.59 -1.98
C LEU A 203 -15.42 11.06 -2.15
N GLU A 204 -16.40 11.54 -1.37
CA GLU A 204 -16.79 12.97 -1.37
C GLU A 204 -15.63 13.87 -0.95
N LEU A 205 -14.79 13.44 0.00
CA LEU A 205 -13.58 14.14 0.42
C LEU A 205 -12.43 14.06 -0.60
N GLY A 206 -12.55 13.22 -1.62
CA GLY A 206 -11.54 13.10 -2.67
C GLY A 206 -10.46 12.04 -2.41
N CYS A 207 -10.66 11.12 -1.45
CA CYS A 207 -9.71 10.06 -1.19
C CYS A 207 -9.50 9.15 -2.41
N MET A 208 -8.26 8.72 -2.62
CA MET A 208 -7.93 7.52 -3.39
C MET A 208 -8.27 6.29 -2.55
N VAL A 209 -8.58 5.18 -3.19
CA VAL A 209 -8.97 3.94 -2.50
C VAL A 209 -8.10 2.80 -2.95
N SER A 210 -7.38 2.20 -2.02
CA SER A 210 -6.52 1.05 -2.28
C SER A 210 -7.17 -0.23 -1.77
N PHE A 211 -7.13 -1.26 -2.62
CA PHE A 211 -7.66 -2.59 -2.32
C PHE A 211 -6.53 -3.59 -2.18
N ALA A 212 -6.62 -4.42 -1.13
CA ALA A 212 -5.66 -5.47 -0.80
C ALA A 212 -6.28 -6.88 -0.95
N GLY A 213 -5.56 -7.90 -0.49
CA GLY A 213 -5.97 -9.29 -0.53
C GLY A 213 -7.42 -9.58 -0.10
N PRO A 214 -8.00 -8.90 0.91
CA PRO A 214 -9.40 -9.09 1.31
C PRO A 214 -10.42 -8.96 0.19
N LEU A 215 -10.18 -8.15 -0.85
CA LEU A 215 -11.05 -8.04 -2.03
C LEU A 215 -11.30 -9.40 -2.70
N THR A 216 -10.29 -10.28 -2.68
CA THR A 216 -10.35 -11.61 -3.31
C THR A 216 -11.08 -12.65 -2.46
N PHE A 217 -11.37 -12.33 -1.19
CA PHE A 217 -11.96 -13.32 -0.29
C PHE A 217 -13.38 -13.69 -0.70
N ARG A 218 -13.71 -14.95 -0.52
CA ARG A 218 -14.96 -15.53 -1.00
C ARG A 218 -16.21 -14.79 -0.53
N LYS A 219 -16.19 -14.26 0.71
CA LYS A 219 -17.32 -13.57 1.35
C LYS A 219 -17.27 -12.04 1.22
N ALA A 220 -16.31 -11.48 0.51
CA ALA A 220 -16.10 -10.03 0.41
C ALA A 220 -17.01 -9.38 -0.66
N HIS A 221 -18.30 -9.70 -0.66
CA HIS A 221 -19.27 -9.15 -1.62
C HIS A 221 -19.38 -7.63 -1.50
N ASP A 222 -19.55 -7.14 -0.26
CA ASP A 222 -19.71 -5.72 0.03
C ASP A 222 -18.47 -4.91 -0.40
N VAL A 223 -17.26 -5.49 -0.22
CA VAL A 223 -16.00 -4.85 -0.65
C VAL A 223 -15.92 -4.74 -2.17
N ARG A 224 -16.37 -5.77 -2.90
CA ARG A 224 -16.43 -5.73 -4.38
C ARG A 224 -17.50 -4.75 -4.88
N GLU A 225 -18.63 -4.67 -4.19
CA GLU A 225 -19.66 -3.66 -4.47
C GLU A 225 -19.10 -2.24 -4.25
N ALA A 226 -18.34 -2.05 -3.18
CA ALA A 226 -17.66 -0.78 -2.93
C ALA A 226 -16.63 -0.47 -4.03
N ALA A 227 -15.82 -1.45 -4.44
CA ALA A 227 -14.82 -1.28 -5.49
C ALA A 227 -15.45 -0.85 -6.83
N ALA A 228 -16.62 -1.42 -7.18
CA ALA A 228 -17.36 -1.07 -8.39
C ALA A 228 -17.86 0.40 -8.41
N LEU A 229 -17.95 1.06 -7.25
CA LEU A 229 -18.40 2.45 -7.13
C LEU A 229 -17.25 3.47 -7.12
N VAL A 230 -16.00 3.01 -6.96
CA VAL A 230 -14.84 3.92 -6.98
C VAL A 230 -14.60 4.42 -8.40
N PRO A 231 -14.53 5.74 -8.63
CA PRO A 231 -14.11 6.29 -9.92
C PRO A 231 -12.76 5.71 -10.35
N HIS A 232 -12.62 5.32 -11.61
CA HIS A 232 -11.41 4.62 -12.09
C HIS A 232 -10.13 5.40 -11.79
N GLU A 233 -10.16 6.73 -11.88
CA GLU A 233 -9.04 7.63 -11.57
C GLU A 233 -8.66 7.67 -10.08
N ARG A 234 -9.38 6.96 -9.21
CA ARG A 234 -9.13 6.87 -7.76
C ARG A 234 -8.83 5.45 -7.27
N LEU A 235 -8.79 4.47 -8.19
CA LEU A 235 -8.48 3.08 -7.87
C LEU A 235 -6.98 2.89 -7.68
N LEU A 236 -6.63 2.17 -6.62
CA LEU A 236 -5.27 1.69 -6.34
C LEU A 236 -5.31 0.22 -5.94
N THR A 237 -4.16 -0.44 -6.04
CA THR A 237 -3.95 -1.82 -5.59
C THR A 237 -2.75 -1.89 -4.66
N GLU A 238 -2.82 -2.80 -3.68
CA GLU A 238 -1.77 -3.03 -2.71
C GLU A 238 -1.78 -4.46 -2.19
N THR A 239 -0.80 -4.82 -1.37
CA THR A 239 -0.79 -6.10 -0.65
C THR A 239 -1.03 -5.98 0.84
N ASP A 240 -0.50 -4.94 1.48
CA ASP A 240 -0.31 -4.88 2.93
C ASP A 240 0.52 -6.07 3.44
N CYS A 241 1.48 -6.52 2.62
CA CYS A 241 2.33 -7.66 2.98
C CYS A 241 3.22 -7.35 4.19
N PRO A 242 3.46 -8.34 5.06
CA PRO A 242 3.26 -9.79 4.93
C PRO A 242 1.85 -10.29 5.28
N PHE A 243 0.91 -9.40 5.54
CA PHE A 243 -0.45 -9.71 5.99
C PHE A 243 -1.40 -9.99 4.82
N MET A 244 -2.56 -10.55 5.12
CA MET A 244 -3.75 -10.63 4.27
C MET A 244 -3.53 -11.15 2.84
N ALA A 245 -2.72 -12.21 2.68
CA ALA A 245 -2.49 -12.82 1.36
C ALA A 245 -3.82 -13.09 0.62
N PRO A 246 -3.90 -12.72 -0.67
CA PRO A 246 -5.10 -12.92 -1.49
C PRO A 246 -5.35 -14.39 -1.79
N GLU A 247 -6.58 -14.74 -2.21
CA GLU A 247 -6.79 -16.00 -2.91
C GLU A 247 -6.03 -15.96 -4.26
N PRO A 248 -5.39 -17.04 -4.70
CA PRO A 248 -5.38 -18.39 -4.12
C PRO A 248 -4.29 -18.64 -3.06
N CYS A 249 -3.52 -17.60 -2.65
CA CYS A 249 -2.38 -17.71 -1.75
C CYS A 249 -2.75 -17.56 -0.27
N ARG A 250 -4.02 -17.42 0.05
CA ARG A 250 -4.51 -17.21 1.42
C ARG A 250 -3.96 -18.25 2.40
N GLY A 251 -3.48 -17.76 3.57
CA GLY A 251 -2.86 -18.59 4.61
C GLY A 251 -1.36 -18.76 4.46
N GLN A 252 -0.74 -18.09 3.48
CA GLN A 252 0.70 -17.93 3.36
C GLN A 252 1.14 -16.52 3.78
N THR A 253 2.42 -16.31 3.94
CA THR A 253 3.00 -14.96 4.01
C THR A 253 2.72 -14.24 2.68
N ASN A 254 2.14 -13.06 2.75
CA ASN A 254 1.89 -12.22 1.59
C ASN A 254 3.21 -11.59 1.10
N GLU A 255 3.27 -11.22 -0.16
CA GLU A 255 4.40 -10.55 -0.80
C GLU A 255 3.90 -9.61 -1.91
N PRO A 256 4.66 -8.56 -2.30
CA PRO A 256 4.18 -7.58 -3.28
C PRO A 256 3.75 -8.20 -4.62
N ALA A 257 4.38 -9.29 -5.05
CA ALA A 257 4.01 -10.00 -6.28
C ALA A 257 2.54 -10.47 -6.29
N TYR A 258 1.94 -10.66 -5.12
CA TYR A 258 0.55 -11.09 -5.01
C TYR A 258 -0.46 -9.96 -5.25
N THR A 259 -0.01 -8.71 -5.40
CA THR A 259 -0.86 -7.61 -5.91
C THR A 259 -1.53 -7.99 -7.24
N ALA A 260 -0.89 -8.83 -8.05
CA ALA A 260 -1.45 -9.32 -9.30
C ALA A 260 -2.82 -9.99 -9.11
N PHE A 261 -3.02 -10.78 -8.05
CA PHE A 261 -4.31 -11.41 -7.77
C PHE A 261 -5.36 -10.40 -7.31
N THR A 262 -4.95 -9.40 -6.53
CA THR A 262 -5.83 -8.29 -6.11
C THR A 262 -6.25 -7.47 -7.32
N ALA A 263 -5.32 -7.11 -8.21
CA ALA A 263 -5.61 -6.38 -9.45
C ALA A 263 -6.54 -7.16 -10.38
N GLY A 264 -6.35 -8.48 -10.48
CA GLY A 264 -7.25 -9.35 -11.24
C GLY A 264 -8.68 -9.34 -10.72
N MET A 265 -8.87 -9.42 -9.39
CA MET A 265 -10.19 -9.32 -8.77
C MET A 265 -10.77 -7.91 -8.89
N LEU A 266 -9.93 -6.87 -8.80
CA LEU A 266 -10.38 -5.48 -8.99
C LEU A 266 -10.89 -5.25 -10.41
N ALA A 267 -10.21 -5.80 -11.42
CA ALA A 267 -10.68 -5.76 -12.80
C ALA A 267 -12.07 -6.39 -12.95
N GLU A 268 -12.29 -7.58 -12.36
CA GLU A 268 -13.60 -8.24 -12.35
C GLU A 268 -14.66 -7.39 -11.64
N ALA A 269 -14.35 -6.84 -10.48
CA ALA A 269 -15.29 -6.05 -9.68
C ALA A 269 -15.71 -4.74 -10.37
N THR A 270 -14.79 -4.10 -11.10
CA THR A 270 -15.01 -2.80 -11.78
C THR A 270 -15.49 -2.94 -13.24
N GLY A 271 -15.47 -4.16 -13.79
CA GLY A 271 -15.81 -4.40 -15.20
C GLY A 271 -14.74 -3.98 -16.20
N LEU A 272 -13.53 -3.68 -15.73
CA LEU A 272 -12.38 -3.40 -16.59
C LEU A 272 -11.76 -4.71 -17.10
N SER A 273 -11.11 -4.68 -18.24
CA SER A 273 -10.18 -5.76 -18.61
C SER A 273 -8.96 -5.76 -17.69
N LEU A 274 -8.23 -6.87 -17.61
CA LEU A 274 -7.01 -6.98 -16.81
C LEU A 274 -6.02 -5.86 -17.17
N ARG A 275 -5.82 -5.63 -18.47
CA ARG A 275 -4.93 -4.59 -18.97
C ARG A 275 -5.37 -3.19 -18.57
N GLU A 276 -6.64 -2.84 -18.78
CA GLU A 276 -7.17 -1.52 -18.39
C GLU A 276 -7.05 -1.27 -16.90
N CYS A 277 -7.36 -2.27 -16.05
CA CYS A 277 -7.21 -2.18 -14.60
C CYS A 277 -5.75 -1.92 -14.21
N ALA A 278 -4.81 -2.65 -14.81
CA ALA A 278 -3.38 -2.45 -14.58
C ALA A 278 -2.94 -1.04 -14.99
N GLU A 279 -3.25 -0.60 -16.21
CA GLU A 279 -2.87 0.72 -16.73
C GLU A 279 -3.44 1.86 -15.87
N VAL A 280 -4.71 1.75 -15.46
CA VAL A 280 -5.39 2.76 -14.63
C VAL A 280 -4.77 2.82 -13.23
N THR A 281 -4.66 1.70 -12.52
CA THR A 281 -4.16 1.68 -11.14
C THR A 281 -2.68 2.07 -11.07
N TYR A 282 -1.88 1.63 -12.03
CA TYR A 282 -0.47 2.01 -12.13
C TYR A 282 -0.30 3.51 -12.43
N SER A 283 -1.05 4.05 -13.40
CA SER A 283 -1.03 5.47 -13.72
C SER A 283 -1.46 6.33 -12.53
N ASN A 284 -2.53 5.92 -11.82
CA ASN A 284 -3.00 6.58 -10.62
C ASN A 284 -1.92 6.61 -9.53
N ALA A 285 -1.27 5.48 -9.26
CA ALA A 285 -0.20 5.38 -8.26
C ALA A 285 0.99 6.29 -8.63
N ARG A 286 1.48 6.25 -9.87
CA ARG A 286 2.59 7.07 -10.32
C ARG A 286 2.28 8.57 -10.22
N LYS A 287 1.09 8.98 -10.67
CA LYS A 287 0.64 10.37 -10.58
C LYS A 287 0.53 10.84 -9.14
N LEU A 288 -0.11 10.03 -8.28
CA LEU A 288 -0.34 10.34 -6.87
C LEU A 288 0.99 10.54 -6.12
N PHE A 289 1.94 9.65 -6.33
CA PHE A 289 3.25 9.68 -5.67
C PHE A 289 4.29 10.55 -6.38
N GLY A 290 3.93 11.26 -7.45
CA GLY A 290 4.83 12.14 -8.17
C GLY A 290 6.01 11.43 -8.83
N CYS A 291 5.85 10.15 -9.21
CA CYS A 291 6.89 9.33 -9.81
C CYS A 291 7.14 9.62 -11.30
N ASP A 292 6.40 10.55 -11.89
CA ASP A 292 6.50 10.93 -13.30
C ASP A 292 7.36 12.19 -13.54
N LYS A 293 7.98 12.72 -12.48
CA LYS A 293 8.77 13.96 -12.49
C LYS A 293 10.26 13.67 -12.53
#